data_10def5ce5017df874a14ffe3a299f93f
#
_entry.id   10def5ce5017df874a14ffe3a299f93f
#
_cell.length_a   1.000
_cell.length_b   1.000
_cell.length_c   1.000
_cell.angle_alpha   90.00
_cell.angle_beta   90.00
_cell.angle_gamma   90.00
#
_symmetry.space_group_name_H-M   'P 1'
#
loop_
_entity.id
_entity.type
_entity.pdbx_description
1 polymer ?
#
loop_
_entity_poly.entity_id
_entity_poly.type
_entity_poly.pdbx_seq_one_letter_code
_entity_poly.pdbx_strand_id
1 'polypeptide(L)'
;MKNKTGKKVLYYAILAILLGVFCFSGYQIYSYYSEQNASTSLNEEIVREYTIRKTGEAKEYFEVDFDQLRQQNEDVTAWLYLPDSVINYPVLQHGDNDYYLTRQIDGSYNKNGSIFMDYRNASDFSDRNTIIYGHHM
;
A
#
# COMPACT_ATOMS: atom_id res chain seq x y z
N MET A 1 -59.34 2.39 12.84
CA MET A 1 -58.66 1.95 11.62
C MET A 1 -57.40 2.73 11.21
N LYS A 2 -56.88 3.65 12.02
CA LYS A 2 -55.79 4.59 11.64
C LYS A 2 -54.34 4.06 11.81
N ASN A 3 -54.09 2.83 12.26
CA ASN A 3 -52.72 2.42 12.69
C ASN A 3 -52.03 1.46 11.74
N LYS A 4 -52.65 0.95 10.68
CA LYS A 4 -52.04 -0.01 9.75
C LYS A 4 -51.13 0.68 8.71
N THR A 5 -51.50 1.84 8.22
CA THR A 5 -50.73 2.58 7.20
C THR A 5 -49.46 3.18 7.80
N GLY A 6 -49.50 3.73 8.99
CA GLY A 6 -48.31 4.24 9.67
C GLY A 6 -47.26 3.17 9.97
N LYS A 7 -47.71 1.95 10.36
CA LYS A 7 -46.82 0.82 10.59
C LYS A 7 -46.14 0.36 9.30
N LYS A 8 -46.83 0.36 8.16
CA LYS A 8 -46.25 0.01 6.86
C LYS A 8 -45.22 1.04 6.41
N VAL A 9 -45.53 2.34 6.58
CA VAL A 9 -44.60 3.43 6.24
C VAL A 9 -43.32 3.30 7.08
N LEU A 10 -43.46 3.10 8.39
CA LEU A 10 -42.31 2.87 9.26
C LEU A 10 -41.48 1.64 8.87
N TYR A 11 -42.16 0.53 8.55
CA TYR A 11 -41.48 -0.68 8.10
C TYR A 11 -40.63 -0.46 6.82
N TYR A 12 -41.23 0.20 5.80
CA TYR A 12 -40.48 0.47 4.56
C TYR A 12 -39.37 1.51 4.76
N ALA A 13 -39.56 2.48 5.65
CA ALA A 13 -38.50 3.42 6.01
C ALA A 13 -37.29 2.71 6.66
N ILE A 14 -37.54 1.82 7.60
CA ILE A 14 -36.48 1.02 8.24
C ILE A 14 -35.80 0.11 7.21
N LEU A 15 -36.58 -0.54 6.34
CA LEU A 15 -36.05 -1.40 5.29
C LEU A 15 -35.14 -0.63 4.32
N ALA A 16 -35.55 0.58 3.92
CA ALA A 16 -34.75 1.45 3.06
C ALA A 16 -33.44 1.87 3.72
N ILE A 17 -33.47 2.21 5.02
CA ILE A 17 -32.26 2.55 5.80
C ILE A 17 -31.31 1.35 5.88
N LEU A 18 -31.83 0.15 6.19
CA LEU A 18 -31.03 -1.08 6.26
C LEU A 18 -30.40 -1.41 4.92
N LEU A 19 -31.14 -1.25 3.82
CA LEU A 19 -30.62 -1.47 2.48
C LEU A 19 -29.51 -0.44 2.14
N GLY A 20 -29.70 0.82 2.52
CA GLY A 20 -28.69 1.87 2.36
C GLY A 20 -27.40 1.57 3.12
N VAL A 21 -27.51 1.12 4.37
CA VAL A 21 -26.35 0.68 5.18
C VAL A 21 -25.67 -0.51 4.56
N PHE A 22 -26.43 -1.49 4.08
CA PHE A 22 -25.88 -2.68 3.43
C PHE A 22 -25.11 -2.33 2.15
N CYS A 23 -25.67 -1.51 1.27
CA CYS A 23 -25.01 -1.04 0.05
C CYS A 23 -23.75 -0.23 0.35
N PHE A 24 -23.81 0.66 1.36
CA PHE A 24 -22.66 1.44 1.78
C PHE A 24 -21.53 0.55 2.32
N SER A 25 -21.86 -0.43 3.16
CA SER A 25 -20.89 -1.39 3.68
C SER A 25 -20.25 -2.23 2.58
N GLY A 26 -21.06 -2.69 1.61
CA GLY A 26 -20.56 -3.42 0.44
C GLY A 26 -19.60 -2.57 -0.40
N TYR A 27 -19.93 -1.30 -0.62
CA TYR A 27 -19.03 -0.36 -1.31
C TYR A 27 -17.70 -0.15 -0.58
N GLN A 28 -17.72 0.00 0.75
CA GLN A 28 -16.51 0.15 1.57
C GLN A 28 -15.61 -1.08 1.48
N ILE A 29 -16.19 -2.28 1.55
CA ILE A 29 -15.44 -3.53 1.41
C ILE A 29 -14.83 -3.63 0.01
N TYR A 30 -15.60 -3.36 -1.04
CA TYR A 30 -15.12 -3.38 -2.41
C TYR A 30 -13.97 -2.39 -2.63
N SER A 31 -14.11 -1.14 -2.14
CA SER A 31 -13.06 -0.12 -2.24
C SER A 31 -11.78 -0.56 -1.55
N TYR A 32 -11.88 -1.14 -0.34
CA TYR A 32 -10.74 -1.67 0.39
C TYR A 32 -9.97 -2.74 -0.41
N TYR A 33 -10.67 -3.75 -0.92
CA TYR A 33 -10.04 -4.80 -1.71
C TYR A 33 -9.47 -4.30 -3.03
N SER A 34 -10.13 -3.34 -3.68
CA SER A 34 -9.64 -2.73 -4.91
C SER A 34 -8.33 -1.97 -4.69
N GLU A 35 -8.23 -1.18 -3.62
CA GLU A 35 -7.00 -0.47 -3.26
C GLU A 35 -5.86 -1.43 -2.87
N GLN A 36 -6.18 -2.50 -2.12
CA GLN A 36 -5.23 -3.55 -1.76
C GLN A 36 -4.65 -4.24 -3.01
N ASN A 37 -5.52 -4.67 -3.93
CA ASN A 37 -5.10 -5.33 -5.16
C ASN A 37 -4.24 -4.41 -6.04
N ALA A 38 -4.60 -3.13 -6.16
CA ALA A 38 -3.82 -2.16 -6.92
C ALA A 38 -2.41 -1.99 -6.33
N SER A 39 -2.30 -1.88 -5.00
CA SER A 39 -1.01 -1.78 -4.32
C SER A 39 -0.14 -3.03 -4.54
N THR A 40 -0.74 -4.21 -4.39
CA THR A 40 -0.04 -5.49 -4.60
C THR A 40 0.43 -5.63 -6.05
N SER A 41 -0.44 -5.34 -7.03
CA SER A 41 -0.10 -5.44 -8.45
C SER A 41 1.03 -4.49 -8.84
N LEU A 42 1.02 -3.26 -8.34
CA LEU A 42 2.08 -2.30 -8.60
C LEU A 42 3.41 -2.78 -7.99
N ASN A 43 3.39 -3.27 -6.75
CA ASN A 43 4.62 -3.80 -6.14
C ASN A 43 5.16 -5.02 -6.88
N GLU A 44 4.31 -5.95 -7.32
CA GLU A 44 4.72 -7.09 -8.12
C GLU A 44 5.34 -6.67 -9.46
N GLU A 45 4.81 -5.63 -10.10
CA GLU A 45 5.36 -5.05 -11.31
C GLU A 45 6.75 -4.46 -11.06
N ILE A 46 6.92 -3.66 -10.02
CA ILE A 46 8.19 -3.07 -9.60
C ILE A 46 9.22 -4.16 -9.28
N VAL A 47 8.83 -5.19 -8.51
CA VAL A 47 9.71 -6.33 -8.22
C VAL A 47 10.16 -7.01 -9.51
N ARG A 48 9.24 -7.30 -10.41
CA ARG A 48 9.55 -8.00 -11.67
C ARG A 48 10.45 -7.19 -12.61
N GLU A 49 10.25 -5.87 -12.67
CA GLU A 49 10.96 -5.00 -13.60
C GLU A 49 12.36 -4.64 -13.11
N TYR A 50 12.50 -4.34 -11.81
CA TYR A 50 13.74 -3.79 -11.26
C TYR A 50 14.56 -4.77 -10.42
N THR A 51 14.14 -6.04 -10.29
CA THR A 51 14.93 -7.04 -9.55
C THR A 51 15.31 -8.21 -10.41
N ILE A 52 16.54 -8.70 -10.22
CA ILE A 52 17.06 -9.89 -10.87
C ILE A 52 17.43 -10.91 -9.81
N ARG A 53 16.83 -12.10 -9.88
CA ARG A 53 17.28 -13.26 -9.10
C ARG A 53 18.29 -14.04 -9.92
N LYS A 54 19.53 -14.07 -9.48
CA LYS A 54 20.59 -14.89 -10.09
C LYS A 54 20.83 -16.11 -9.21
N THR A 55 20.56 -17.29 -9.74
CA THR A 55 20.92 -18.55 -9.07
C THR A 55 22.35 -18.90 -9.46
N GLY A 56 23.28 -18.73 -8.53
CA GLY A 56 24.67 -19.21 -8.67
C GLY A 56 24.84 -20.60 -8.04
N GLU A 57 25.94 -21.29 -8.33
CA GLU A 57 26.20 -22.66 -7.86
C GLU A 57 26.23 -22.84 -6.33
N ALA A 58 26.25 -21.75 -5.53
CA ALA A 58 26.33 -21.79 -4.07
C ALA A 58 25.42 -20.79 -3.33
N LYS A 59 24.83 -19.80 -3.99
CA LYS A 59 23.95 -18.78 -3.37
C LYS A 59 22.99 -18.17 -4.37
N GLU A 60 21.77 -17.94 -3.91
CA GLU A 60 20.80 -17.07 -4.60
C GLU A 60 21.21 -15.61 -4.36
N TYR A 61 21.42 -14.86 -5.44
CA TYR A 61 21.71 -13.44 -5.38
C TYR A 61 20.46 -12.66 -5.77
N PHE A 62 20.13 -11.68 -4.95
CA PHE A 62 19.10 -10.71 -5.21
C PHE A 62 19.77 -9.37 -5.56
N GLU A 63 19.51 -8.86 -6.75
CA GLU A 63 20.07 -7.61 -7.26
C GLU A 63 18.94 -6.67 -7.65
N VAL A 64 19.07 -5.41 -7.30
CA VAL A 64 18.09 -4.33 -7.63
C VAL A 64 18.78 -3.33 -8.56
N ASP A 65 18.12 -2.99 -9.65
CA ASP A 65 18.56 -1.91 -10.55
C ASP A 65 18.08 -0.55 -10.00
N PHE A 66 18.83 0.00 -9.05
CA PHE A 66 18.53 1.29 -8.43
C PHE A 66 18.64 2.45 -9.42
N ASP A 67 19.49 2.38 -10.42
CA ASP A 67 19.66 3.46 -11.39
C ASP A 67 18.42 3.61 -12.26
N GLN A 68 17.86 2.50 -12.73
CA GLN A 68 16.62 2.50 -13.48
C GLN A 68 15.42 2.83 -12.58
N LEU A 69 15.36 2.29 -11.36
CA LEU A 69 14.27 2.54 -10.43
C LEU A 69 14.19 4.02 -9.99
N ARG A 70 15.35 4.68 -9.80
CA ARG A 70 15.41 6.11 -9.49
C ARG A 70 15.02 7.03 -10.65
N GLN A 71 15.05 6.55 -11.88
CA GLN A 71 14.48 7.29 -13.02
C GLN A 71 12.95 7.35 -12.93
N GLN A 72 12.31 6.33 -12.34
CA GLN A 72 10.88 6.33 -12.08
C GLN A 72 10.53 7.20 -10.86
N ASN A 73 11.30 7.09 -9.77
CA ASN A 73 11.11 7.88 -8.56
C ASN A 73 12.44 8.11 -7.85
N GLU A 74 12.88 9.38 -7.81
CA GLU A 74 14.15 9.79 -7.19
C GLU A 74 14.20 9.57 -5.67
N ASP A 75 13.07 9.45 -5.01
CA ASP A 75 12.95 9.20 -3.57
C ASP A 75 13.34 7.77 -3.17
N VAL A 76 13.64 6.90 -4.12
CA VAL A 76 14.09 5.53 -3.82
C VAL A 76 15.49 5.54 -3.21
N THR A 77 15.57 5.13 -1.94
CA THR A 77 16.83 5.09 -1.17
C THR A 77 17.36 3.67 -0.97
N ALA A 78 16.47 2.70 -0.77
CA ALA A 78 16.86 1.32 -0.43
C ALA A 78 15.83 0.31 -0.92
N TRP A 79 16.12 -0.95 -0.64
CA TRP A 79 15.22 -2.08 -0.88
C TRP A 79 15.16 -2.96 0.36
N LEU A 80 13.94 -3.26 0.82
CA LEU A 80 13.69 -4.14 1.94
C LEU A 80 13.32 -5.52 1.42
N TYR A 81 14.19 -6.50 1.65
CA TYR A 81 13.96 -7.88 1.24
C TYR A 81 14.21 -8.85 2.40
N LEU A 82 13.26 -9.73 2.64
CA LEU A 82 13.42 -10.83 3.59
C LEU A 82 13.14 -12.15 2.85
N PRO A 83 14.14 -13.05 2.73
CA PRO A 83 13.95 -14.36 2.12
C PRO A 83 12.81 -15.15 2.78
N ASP A 84 12.11 -15.96 1.98
CA ASP A 84 11.00 -16.81 2.42
C ASP A 84 9.83 -16.06 3.09
N SER A 85 9.67 -14.75 2.75
CA SER A 85 8.56 -13.93 3.22
C SER A 85 7.94 -13.11 2.09
N VAL A 86 6.85 -12.41 2.40
CA VAL A 86 6.20 -11.44 1.50
C VAL A 86 6.91 -10.09 1.45
N ILE A 87 7.94 -9.90 2.29
CA ILE A 87 8.65 -8.62 2.39
C ILE A 87 9.64 -8.49 1.25
N ASN A 88 9.28 -7.69 0.25
CA ASN A 88 10.05 -7.43 -0.94
C ASN A 88 9.59 -6.09 -1.55
N TYR A 89 10.12 -4.98 -1.03
CA TYR A 89 9.61 -3.63 -1.31
C TYR A 89 10.74 -2.62 -1.48
N PRO A 90 10.56 -1.63 -2.40
CA PRO A 90 11.38 -0.43 -2.39
C PRO A 90 11.13 0.37 -1.10
N VAL A 91 12.17 1.02 -0.61
CA VAL A 91 12.11 1.97 0.51
C VAL A 91 12.32 3.37 -0.04
N LEU A 92 11.35 4.24 0.20
CA LEU A 92 11.34 5.62 -0.29
C LEU A 92 11.72 6.58 0.83
N GLN A 93 12.21 7.78 0.50
CA GLN A 93 12.43 8.84 1.48
C GLN A 93 12.05 10.18 0.87
N HIS A 94 11.07 10.85 1.45
CA HIS A 94 10.63 12.19 1.04
C HIS A 94 11.08 13.25 2.04
N GLY A 95 10.81 14.53 1.74
CA GLY A 95 11.11 15.65 2.64
C GLY A 95 10.29 15.70 3.93
N ASP A 96 9.31 14.82 4.10
CA ASP A 96 8.46 14.67 5.29
C ASP A 96 8.05 13.21 5.50
N ASN A 97 7.36 12.92 6.62
CA ASN A 97 6.86 11.58 6.94
C ASN A 97 5.37 11.38 6.57
N ASP A 98 4.73 12.33 5.90
CA ASP A 98 3.29 12.29 5.61
C ASP A 98 3.01 11.87 4.17
N TYR A 99 3.89 12.22 3.23
CA TYR A 99 3.67 12.03 1.79
C TYR A 99 3.41 10.56 1.44
N TYR A 100 4.27 9.65 1.86
CA TYR A 100 4.17 8.22 1.55
C TYR A 100 3.21 7.43 2.45
N LEU A 101 2.54 8.06 3.41
CA LEU A 101 1.44 7.43 4.14
C LEU A 101 0.26 7.08 3.22
N THR A 102 0.08 7.84 2.13
CA THR A 102 -1.04 7.66 1.20
C THR A 102 -0.64 7.75 -0.26
N ARG A 103 0.64 7.59 -0.57
CA ARG A 103 1.17 7.61 -1.94
C ARG A 103 1.98 6.36 -2.22
N GLN A 104 1.83 5.85 -3.44
CA GLN A 104 2.64 4.75 -3.96
C GLN A 104 3.91 5.28 -4.62
N ILE A 105 4.81 4.37 -5.01
CA ILE A 105 6.08 4.71 -5.69
C ILE A 105 5.87 5.52 -6.98
N ASP A 106 4.77 5.32 -7.69
CA ASP A 106 4.39 6.06 -8.90
C ASP A 106 3.72 7.42 -8.62
N GLY A 107 3.60 7.81 -7.33
CA GLY A 107 2.93 9.02 -6.86
C GLY A 107 1.40 8.92 -6.80
N SER A 108 0.80 7.81 -7.22
CA SER A 108 -0.65 7.60 -7.15
C SER A 108 -1.15 7.52 -5.72
N TYR A 109 -2.40 7.97 -5.50
CA TYR A 109 -3.03 7.88 -4.18
C TYR A 109 -3.46 6.44 -3.88
N ASN A 110 -3.06 5.96 -2.71
CA ASN A 110 -3.54 4.69 -2.15
C ASN A 110 -3.45 4.75 -0.63
N LYS A 111 -4.48 4.32 0.09
CA LYS A 111 -4.51 4.34 1.57
C LYS A 111 -3.43 3.48 2.22
N ASN A 112 -2.92 2.48 1.50
CA ASN A 112 -1.84 1.62 2.00
C ASN A 112 -0.47 2.30 1.94
N GLY A 113 -0.33 3.38 1.17
CA GLY A 113 0.92 4.10 1.02
C GLY A 113 2.06 3.24 0.48
N SER A 114 3.27 3.61 0.86
CA SER A 114 4.52 2.88 0.54
C SER A 114 5.33 2.60 1.80
N ILE A 115 6.34 1.75 1.68
CA ILE A 115 7.39 1.62 2.71
C ILE A 115 8.34 2.81 2.57
N PHE A 116 8.57 3.56 3.63
CA PHE A 116 9.43 4.74 3.58
C PHE A 116 10.27 4.94 4.83
N MET A 117 11.38 5.62 4.65
CA MET A 117 12.33 5.96 5.71
C MET A 117 12.01 7.34 6.31
N ASP A 118 12.24 7.51 7.59
CA ASP A 118 12.10 8.80 8.28
C ASP A 118 12.95 9.87 7.59
N TYR A 119 12.34 11.03 7.28
CA TYR A 119 13.01 12.12 6.55
C TYR A 119 14.24 12.69 7.27
N ARG A 120 14.36 12.46 8.57
CA ARG A 120 15.50 12.91 9.39
C ARG A 120 16.70 11.96 9.33
N ASN A 121 16.50 10.74 8.85
CA ASN A 121 17.59 9.80 8.69
C ASN A 121 18.42 10.10 7.45
N ALA A 122 19.70 9.79 7.53
CA ALA A 122 20.59 9.84 6.37
C ALA A 122 20.24 8.75 5.37
N SER A 123 20.07 9.12 4.09
CA SER A 123 19.67 8.19 3.02
C SER A 123 20.71 7.10 2.73
N ASP A 124 21.94 7.27 3.22
CA ASP A 124 23.05 6.31 3.09
C ASP A 124 23.15 5.32 4.27
N PHE A 125 22.17 5.34 5.17
CA PHE A 125 22.12 4.50 6.38
C PHE A 125 23.32 4.69 7.34
N SER A 126 23.99 5.83 7.30
CA SER A 126 25.11 6.13 8.19
C SER A 126 24.71 6.45 9.64
N ASP A 127 23.43 6.65 9.91
CA ASP A 127 22.91 6.86 11.25
C ASP A 127 23.02 5.60 12.12
N ARG A 128 23.09 5.79 13.44
CA ARG A 128 23.05 4.67 14.40
C ARG A 128 21.74 3.90 14.40
N ASN A 129 20.65 4.58 14.09
CA ASN A 129 19.30 4.02 13.99
C ASN A 129 18.61 4.58 12.77
N THR A 130 18.10 3.72 11.91
CA THR A 130 17.25 4.07 10.77
C THR A 130 15.83 3.61 11.04
N ILE A 131 14.87 4.51 10.89
CA ILE A 131 13.45 4.22 11.10
C ILE A 131 12.80 4.05 9.73
N ILE A 132 12.15 2.91 9.54
CA ILE A 132 11.37 2.59 8.34
C ILE A 132 9.92 2.41 8.75
N TYR A 133 9.03 3.09 8.06
CA TYR A 133 7.58 3.06 8.27
C TYR A 133 6.90 2.22 7.19
N GLY A 134 5.79 1.62 7.56
CA GLY A 134 4.91 0.91 6.66
C GLY A 134 3.56 0.65 7.29
N HIS A 135 2.51 0.59 6.47
CA HIS A 135 1.21 0.16 6.96
C HIS A 135 1.17 -1.36 7.20
N HIS A 136 0.40 -1.77 8.18
CA HIS A 136 0.05 -3.18 8.35
C HIS A 136 -0.98 -3.56 7.28
N MET A 137 -0.56 -4.31 6.29
CA MET A 137 -1.40 -4.82 5.20
C MET A 137 -1.72 -6.29 5.41
#